data_5cbbdd30d13dcb8bfc9111e743d6b9cc
#
_entry.id   5cbbdd30d13dcb8bfc9111e743d6b9cc
#
_cell.length_a   1.000
_cell.length_b   1.000
_cell.length_c   1.000
_cell.angle_alpha   90.00
_cell.angle_beta   90.00
_cell.angle_gamma   90.00
#
_symmetry.space_group_name_H-M   'P 1'
#
loop_
_entity.id
_entity.type
_entity.pdbx_description
1 polymer ?
#
loop_
_entity_poly.entity_id
_entity_poly.type
_entity_poly.pdbx_seq_one_letter_code
_entity_poly.pdbx_strand_id
1 'polypeptide(L)'
;MNELNNISYDISFSDGVITFKNINTTLGFVRYNEEAEIEYIFVNPVFRQKGLAKKLLQIVEEKTKAKAKPQDPISPLGERLFKIKNKH
;
A
#
# COMPACT_ATOMS: atom_id res chain seq x y z
N MET A 1 -11.86 10.00 17.90
CA MET A 1 -11.10 8.75 17.87
C MET A 1 -10.81 8.34 16.45
N ASN A 2 -9.61 7.89 16.20
CA ASN A 2 -9.20 7.45 14.88
C ASN A 2 -9.82 6.10 14.56
N GLU A 3 -10.50 6.01 13.43
CA GLU A 3 -11.14 4.74 13.03
C GLU A 3 -10.13 3.62 12.83
N LEU A 4 -8.92 3.94 12.40
CA LEU A 4 -7.89 2.92 12.23
C LEU A 4 -7.58 2.21 13.53
N ASN A 5 -7.68 2.91 14.66
CA ASN A 5 -7.42 2.30 15.95
C ASN A 5 -8.47 1.28 16.33
N ASN A 6 -9.62 1.33 15.67
CA ASN A 6 -10.71 0.40 15.93
C ASN A 6 -10.81 -0.70 14.89
N ILE A 7 -9.98 -0.66 13.86
CA ILE A 7 -10.01 -1.65 12.81
C ILE A 7 -8.97 -2.70 13.11
N SER A 8 -9.43 -3.93 13.25
CA SER A 8 -8.54 -5.05 13.45
C SER A 8 -8.29 -5.69 12.10
N TYR A 9 -7.03 -5.82 11.72
CA TYR A 9 -6.69 -6.47 10.47
C TYR A 9 -5.33 -7.14 10.58
N ASP A 10 -5.14 -8.13 9.74
CA ASP A 10 -3.89 -8.88 9.66
C ASP A 10 -3.10 -8.43 8.46
N ILE A 11 -1.78 -8.53 8.58
CA ILE A 11 -0.87 -8.25 7.48
C ILE A 11 -0.37 -9.58 6.97
N SER A 12 -0.61 -9.83 5.69
CA SER A 12 -0.21 -11.07 5.03
C SER A 12 0.89 -10.76 4.02
N PHE A 13 1.92 -11.61 4.03
CA PHE A 13 3.05 -11.48 3.10
C PHE A 13 3.08 -12.66 2.16
N SER A 14 3.07 -12.37 0.87
CA SER A 14 3.29 -13.36 -0.17
C SER A 14 4.41 -12.87 -1.05
N ASP A 15 4.84 -13.71 -1.97
CA ASP A 15 5.91 -13.34 -2.88
C ASP A 15 5.53 -12.09 -3.67
N GLY A 16 6.13 -10.96 -3.34
CA GLY A 16 5.89 -9.72 -4.04
C GLY A 16 4.56 -9.05 -3.73
N VAL A 17 3.85 -9.49 -2.69
CA VAL A 17 2.54 -8.90 -2.35
C VAL A 17 2.42 -8.76 -0.84
N ILE A 18 1.97 -7.58 -0.41
CA ILE A 18 1.62 -7.34 0.99
C ILE A 18 0.14 -7.00 1.03
N THR A 19 -0.61 -7.70 1.86
CA THR A 19 -2.07 -7.54 1.93
C THR A 19 -2.50 -7.21 3.36
N PHE A 20 -3.35 -6.21 3.50
CA PHE A 20 -4.07 -5.93 4.74
C PHE A 20 -5.47 -6.48 4.60
N LYS A 21 -5.85 -7.38 5.47
CA LYS A 21 -7.18 -7.98 5.39
C LYS A 21 -7.72 -8.29 6.77
N ASN A 22 -9.03 -8.38 6.87
CA ASN A 22 -9.66 -8.91 8.07
C ASN A 22 -10.56 -10.07 7.65
N ILE A 23 -11.30 -10.60 8.61
CA ILE A 23 -12.13 -11.79 8.35
C ILE A 23 -13.19 -11.54 7.29
N ASN A 24 -13.55 -10.29 7.07
CA ASN A 24 -14.66 -9.95 6.19
C ASN A 24 -14.24 -9.41 4.83
N THR A 25 -13.04 -8.81 4.74
CA THR A 25 -12.70 -8.13 3.50
C THR A 25 -11.21 -7.81 3.45
N THR A 26 -10.75 -7.48 2.25
CA THR A 26 -9.41 -6.96 2.03
C THR A 26 -9.46 -5.44 2.17
N LEU A 27 -8.63 -4.90 3.04
CA LEU A 27 -8.54 -3.46 3.23
C LEU A 27 -7.69 -2.83 2.13
N GLY A 28 -6.63 -3.52 1.74
CA GLY A 28 -5.75 -3.04 0.69
C GLY A 28 -4.59 -3.99 0.46
N PHE A 29 -3.92 -3.81 -0.66
CA PHE A 29 -2.72 -4.60 -0.94
C PHE A 29 -1.80 -3.83 -1.87
N VAL A 30 -0.54 -4.27 -1.90
CA VAL A 30 0.45 -3.71 -2.81
C VAL A 30 1.24 -4.84 -3.45
N ARG A 31 1.51 -4.69 -4.73
CA ARG A 31 2.35 -5.61 -5.48
C ARG A 31 3.62 -4.87 -5.85
N TYR A 32 4.76 -5.48 -5.59
CA TYR A 32 6.05 -4.80 -5.74
C TYR A 32 7.12 -5.80 -6.12
N ASN A 33 8.26 -5.29 -6.60
CA ASN A 33 9.41 -6.14 -6.88
C ASN A 33 10.55 -5.83 -5.91
N GLU A 34 11.66 -6.52 -6.08
CA GLU A 34 12.78 -6.41 -5.16
C GLU A 34 13.44 -5.04 -5.14
N GLU A 35 13.17 -4.24 -6.14
CA GLU A 35 13.71 -2.89 -6.23
C GLU A 35 12.75 -1.85 -5.68
N ALA A 36 11.71 -2.29 -5.00
CA ALA A 36 10.67 -1.44 -4.45
C ALA A 36 9.87 -0.72 -5.53
N GLU A 37 9.84 -1.26 -6.73
CA GLU A 37 8.98 -0.73 -7.77
C GLU A 37 7.56 -1.23 -7.54
N ILE A 38 6.62 -0.32 -7.51
CA ILE A 38 5.22 -0.62 -7.20
C ILE A 38 4.50 -0.95 -8.50
N GLU A 39 4.11 -2.22 -8.64
CA GLU A 39 3.40 -2.68 -9.82
C GLU A 39 1.92 -2.39 -9.74
N TYR A 40 1.38 -2.45 -8.53
CA TYR A 40 -0.03 -2.20 -8.32
C TYR A 40 -0.25 -1.89 -6.84
N ILE A 41 -1.14 -0.96 -6.55
CA ILE A 41 -1.55 -0.70 -5.18
C ILE A 41 -3.06 -0.46 -5.16
N PHE A 42 -3.71 -1.06 -4.19
CA PHE A 42 -5.15 -0.99 -4.03
C PHE A 42 -5.49 -0.70 -2.58
N VAL A 43 -6.41 0.22 -2.37
CA VAL A 43 -7.02 0.43 -1.05
C VAL A 43 -8.51 0.43 -1.24
N ASN A 44 -9.20 -0.41 -0.47
CA ASN A 44 -10.64 -0.51 -0.51
C ASN A 44 -11.24 0.89 -0.27
N PRO A 45 -12.18 1.33 -1.12
CA PRO A 45 -12.75 2.68 -0.98
C PRO A 45 -13.28 3.01 0.41
N VAL A 46 -13.82 2.01 1.11
CA VAL A 46 -14.34 2.20 2.46
C VAL A 46 -13.24 2.62 3.43
N PHE A 47 -12.01 2.23 3.16
CA PHE A 47 -10.88 2.46 4.06
C PHE A 47 -9.89 3.47 3.53
N ARG A 48 -10.23 4.18 2.46
CA ARG A 48 -9.35 5.20 1.91
C ARG A 48 -9.24 6.40 2.85
N GLN A 49 -8.16 7.14 2.70
CA GLN A 49 -7.87 8.33 3.50
C GLN A 49 -7.64 8.03 4.98
N LYS A 50 -7.24 6.79 5.26
CA LYS A 50 -6.90 6.38 6.62
C LYS A 50 -5.43 6.00 6.75
N GLY A 51 -4.64 6.34 5.74
CA GLY A 51 -3.19 6.11 5.79
C GLY A 51 -2.76 4.71 5.43
N LEU A 52 -3.65 3.87 4.92
CA LEU A 52 -3.29 2.48 4.60
C LEU A 52 -2.31 2.38 3.45
N ALA A 53 -2.51 3.19 2.41
CA ALA A 53 -1.61 3.16 1.28
C ALA A 53 -0.19 3.55 1.68
N LYS A 54 -0.08 4.59 2.49
CA LYS A 54 1.20 5.03 3.00
C LYS A 54 1.87 3.95 3.81
N LYS A 55 1.09 3.25 4.63
CA LYS A 55 1.61 2.16 5.45
C LYS A 55 2.09 1.01 4.58
N LEU A 56 1.35 0.67 3.53
CA LEU A 56 1.78 -0.37 2.59
C LEU A 56 3.12 0.00 1.96
N LEU A 57 3.28 1.25 1.52
CA LEU A 57 4.53 1.68 0.92
C LEU A 57 5.68 1.65 1.92
N GLN A 58 5.42 2.02 3.17
CA GLN A 58 6.45 1.95 4.20
C GLN A 58 6.95 0.53 4.39
N ILE A 59 6.03 -0.44 4.39
CA ILE A 59 6.41 -1.83 4.57
C ILE A 59 7.23 -2.31 3.37
N VAL A 60 6.86 -1.90 2.16
CA VAL A 60 7.65 -2.23 0.97
C VAL A 60 9.08 -1.72 1.13
N GLU A 61 9.23 -0.49 1.59
CA GLU A 61 10.55 0.10 1.76
C GLU A 61 11.36 -0.65 2.83
N GLU A 62 10.70 -1.06 3.89
CA GLU A 62 11.38 -1.82 4.93
C GLU A 62 11.82 -3.18 4.44
N LYS A 63 10.98 -3.83 3.65
CA LYS A 63 11.27 -5.17 3.14
C LYS A 63 12.35 -5.16 2.08
N THR A 64 12.35 -4.17 1.20
CA THR A 64 13.28 -4.11 0.08
C THR A 64 14.53 -3.31 0.41
N LYS A 65 14.46 -2.50 1.46
CA LYS A 65 15.52 -1.56 1.85
C LYS A 65 15.84 -0.58 0.74
N ALA A 66 14.80 -0.25 -0.04
CA ALA A 66 14.89 0.68 -1.13
C ALA A 66 13.69 1.60 -1.08
N LYS A 67 13.78 2.74 -1.73
CA LYS A 67 12.70 3.71 -1.73
C LYS A 67 11.62 3.28 -2.72
N ALA A 68 10.37 3.29 -2.27
CA ALA A 68 9.26 2.90 -3.13
C ALA A 68 9.12 3.88 -4.29
N LYS A 69 8.91 3.34 -5.48
CA LYS A 69 8.77 4.15 -6.70
C LYS A 69 7.78 3.48 -7.63
N PRO A 70 7.11 4.24 -8.48
CA PRO A 70 6.14 3.64 -9.39
C PRO A 70 6.82 2.84 -10.48
N GLN A 71 6.16 1.77 -10.89
CA GLN A 71 6.54 1.03 -12.09
C GLN A 71 5.56 1.43 -13.19
N ASP A 72 6.04 1.51 -14.41
CA ASP A 72 5.20 1.90 -15.52
C ASP A 72 4.74 0.67 -16.28
N PRO A 73 3.42 0.45 -16.51
CA PRO A 73 2.31 1.30 -16.08
C PRO A 73 1.93 1.04 -14.64
N ILE A 74 1.32 2.04 -13.99
CA ILE A 74 0.92 1.94 -12.60
C ILE A 74 -0.58 2.25 -12.49
N SER A 75 -1.21 1.72 -11.45
CA SER A 75 -2.62 1.97 -11.23
C SER A 75 -2.88 3.45 -10.95
N PRO A 76 -4.08 3.95 -11.27
CA PRO A 76 -4.39 5.36 -11.02
C PRO A 76 -4.20 5.79 -9.57
N LEU A 77 -4.52 4.92 -8.63
CA LEU A 77 -4.34 5.24 -7.22
C LEU A 77 -2.86 5.39 -6.89
N GLY A 78 -2.04 4.46 -7.38
CA GLY A 78 -0.61 4.52 -7.15
C GLY A 78 0.01 5.76 -7.77
N GLU A 79 -0.42 6.11 -8.97
CA GLU A 79 0.07 7.29 -9.64
C GLU A 79 -0.24 8.55 -8.83
N ARG A 80 -1.44 8.65 -8.30
CA ARG A 80 -1.83 9.80 -7.49
C ARG A 80 -1.00 9.89 -6.22
N LEU A 81 -0.73 8.76 -5.60
CA LEU A 81 0.08 8.73 -4.38
C LEU A 81 1.49 9.24 -4.64
N PHE A 82 2.09 8.80 -5.72
CA PHE A 82 3.45 9.21 -6.03
C PHE A 82 3.52 10.67 -6.43
N LYS A 83 2.49 11.17 -7.10
CA LYS A 83 2.42 12.59 -7.40
C LYS A 83 2.39 13.42 -6.12
N ILE A 84 1.59 12.99 -5.16
CA ILE A 84 1.49 13.70 -3.89
C ILE A 84 2.83 13.65 -3.15
N LYS A 85 3.47 12.49 -3.13
CA LYS A 85 4.75 12.34 -2.45
C LYS A 85 5.84 13.19 -3.05
N ASN A 86 5.83 13.34 -4.35
CA ASN A 86 6.88 14.05 -5.06
C ASN A 86 6.63 15.54 -5.18
N LYS A 87 5.50 15.98 -4.73
CA LYS A 87 5.16 17.38 -4.78
C LYS A 87 5.65 18.09 -3.53
N HIS A 88 6.36 19.14 -3.72
CA HIS A 88 6.91 19.89 -2.58
C HIS A 88 6.61 21.32 -2.71
#